data_3f489e438581d9cc7277220a09fe5676
#
_entry.id   3f489e438581d9cc7277220a09fe5676
#
_cell.length_a   1.000
_cell.length_b   1.000
_cell.length_c   1.000
_cell.angle_alpha   90.00
_cell.angle_beta   90.00
_cell.angle_gamma   90.00
#
_symmetry.space_group_name_H-M   'P 1'
#
loop_
_entity.id
_entity.type
_entity.pdbx_description
1 polymer ?
#
loop_
_entity_poly.entity_id
_entity_poly.type
_entity_poly.pdbx_seq_one_letter_code
_entity_poly.pdbx_strand_id
1 'polypeptide(L)'
;KGDFVAIFPPVVHCDPEVFEAPEEFRFDRFVEDGKKKKSFYKGGKKLTYTMLPFGLGTSKCPGRYFATAEMKTLLIMLLTYFDLEIIDKKPIGVNYSRLLFGIQHPDSDISFRYK
;
A
#
# COMPACT_ATOMS: atom_id res chain seq x y z
N LYS A 1 -0.10 -19.96 27.07
CA LYS A 1 -1.53 -19.63 26.88
C LYS A 1 -1.80 -18.24 27.46
N GLY A 2 -2.26 -17.29 26.63
CA GLY A 2 -2.46 -15.89 27.04
C GLY A 2 -1.45 -14.90 26.44
N ASP A 3 -0.49 -15.36 25.64
CA ASP A 3 0.45 -14.47 24.98
C ASP A 3 -0.18 -13.78 23.78
N PHE A 4 0.22 -12.53 23.53
CA PHE A 4 -0.14 -11.77 22.34
C PHE A 4 0.98 -11.87 21.31
N VAL A 5 0.61 -12.15 20.08
CA VAL A 5 1.52 -12.11 18.93
C VAL A 5 1.12 -10.94 18.05
N ALA A 6 2.03 -9.99 17.87
CA ALA A 6 1.86 -8.87 16.96
C ALA A 6 2.71 -9.08 15.71
N ILE A 7 2.12 -8.88 14.55
CA ILE A 7 2.81 -8.86 13.25
C ILE A 7 2.93 -7.41 12.81
N PHE A 8 4.12 -7.00 12.38
CA PHE A 8 4.37 -5.66 11.86
C PHE A 8 4.52 -5.72 10.33
N PRO A 9 3.44 -5.49 9.57
CA PRO A 9 3.42 -5.66 8.11
C PRO A 9 4.47 -4.84 7.35
N PRO A 10 4.84 -3.61 7.74
CA PRO A 10 5.87 -2.84 7.06
C PRO A 10 7.21 -3.55 6.89
N VAL A 11 7.60 -4.42 7.84
CA VAL A 11 8.84 -5.21 7.72
C VAL A 11 8.82 -6.12 6.49
N VAL A 12 7.66 -6.68 6.15
CA VAL A 12 7.52 -7.53 4.97
C VAL A 12 7.30 -6.69 3.71
N HIS A 13 6.55 -5.58 3.84
CA HIS A 13 6.23 -4.72 2.70
C HIS A 13 7.46 -3.97 2.15
N CYS A 14 8.45 -3.70 3.02
CA CYS A 14 9.69 -3.02 2.67
C CYS A 14 10.90 -3.96 2.62
N ASP A 15 10.69 -5.26 2.49
CA ASP A 15 11.77 -6.24 2.42
C ASP A 15 12.42 -6.26 1.02
N PRO A 16 13.69 -5.85 0.90
CA PRO A 16 14.37 -5.81 -0.40
C PRO A 16 14.66 -7.20 -1.01
N GLU A 17 14.65 -8.26 -0.21
CA GLU A 17 14.70 -9.63 -0.76
C GLU A 17 13.42 -10.03 -1.49
N VAL A 18 12.30 -9.39 -1.14
CA VAL A 18 10.98 -9.67 -1.72
C VAL A 18 10.62 -8.69 -2.82
N PHE A 19 10.89 -7.41 -2.57
CA PHE A 19 10.52 -6.31 -3.46
C PHE A 19 11.75 -5.52 -3.89
N GLU A 20 11.96 -5.43 -5.17
CA GLU A 20 12.94 -4.52 -5.76
C GLU A 20 12.56 -3.06 -5.48
N ALA A 21 13.50 -2.25 -4.96
CA ALA A 21 13.29 -0.86 -4.57
C ALA A 21 11.99 -0.67 -3.75
N PRO A 22 11.88 -1.27 -2.55
CA PRO A 22 10.61 -1.33 -1.81
C PRO A 22 10.11 0.05 -1.36
N GLU A 23 11.01 1.03 -1.22
CA GLU A 23 10.68 2.42 -0.85
C GLU A 23 10.13 3.24 -2.02
N GLU A 24 10.22 2.73 -3.24
CA GLU A 24 9.71 3.41 -4.43
C GLU A 24 8.26 3.02 -4.71
N PHE A 25 7.42 4.01 -5.00
CA PHE A 25 6.08 3.74 -5.52
C PHE A 25 6.18 3.27 -6.98
N ARG A 26 5.75 2.04 -7.23
CA ARG A 26 5.68 1.44 -8.58
C ARG A 26 4.29 0.88 -8.80
N PHE A 27 3.52 1.49 -9.70
CA PHE A 27 2.14 1.09 -9.99
C PHE A 27 2.04 -0.33 -10.59
N ASP A 28 3.09 -0.78 -11.25
CA ASP A 28 3.20 -2.08 -11.92
C ASP A 28 3.83 -3.19 -11.06
N ARG A 29 4.22 -2.88 -9.81
CA ARG A 29 4.97 -3.79 -8.93
C ARG A 29 4.38 -5.20 -8.82
N PHE A 30 3.07 -5.32 -8.88
CA PHE A 30 2.35 -6.57 -8.70
C PHE A 30 1.86 -7.21 -10.01
N VAL A 31 2.27 -6.64 -11.13
CA VAL A 31 1.84 -7.07 -12.46
C VAL A 31 3.02 -7.66 -13.21
N GLU A 32 2.80 -8.75 -13.92
CA GLU A 32 3.74 -9.38 -14.83
C GLU A 32 3.11 -9.41 -16.22
N ASP A 33 3.83 -8.95 -17.23
CA ASP A 33 3.35 -8.87 -18.63
C ASP A 33 2.02 -8.10 -18.81
N GLY A 34 1.78 -7.10 -17.94
CA GLY A 34 0.59 -6.27 -18.00
C GLY A 34 -0.73 -6.93 -17.60
N LYS A 35 -0.73 -8.21 -17.26
CA LYS A 35 -1.96 -8.98 -17.01
C LYS A 35 -1.92 -9.92 -15.83
N LYS A 36 -0.78 -10.48 -15.50
CA LYS A 36 -0.67 -11.49 -14.46
C LYS A 36 -0.22 -10.90 -13.13
N LYS A 37 -0.78 -11.43 -12.06
CA LYS A 37 -0.26 -11.19 -10.72
C LYS A 37 1.14 -11.79 -10.61
N LYS A 38 2.14 -10.94 -10.36
CA LYS A 38 3.52 -11.35 -10.14
C LYS A 38 3.64 -12.26 -8.92
N SER A 39 4.46 -13.30 -9.00
CA SER A 39 4.82 -14.14 -7.87
C SER A 39 6.08 -13.63 -7.21
N PHE A 40 6.10 -13.64 -5.89
CA PHE A 40 7.25 -13.20 -5.09
C PHE A 40 7.85 -14.36 -4.33
N TYR A 41 9.16 -14.29 -4.12
CA TYR A 41 9.94 -15.35 -3.50
C TYR A 41 10.84 -14.75 -2.42
N LYS A 42 11.17 -15.55 -1.40
CA LYS A 42 12.21 -15.25 -0.41
C LYS A 42 12.98 -16.53 -0.09
N GLY A 43 14.31 -16.46 -0.16
CA GLY A 43 15.16 -17.65 0.03
C GLY A 43 14.79 -18.81 -0.90
N GLY A 44 14.44 -18.53 -2.17
CA GLY A 44 14.02 -19.51 -3.16
C GLY A 44 12.63 -20.10 -2.98
N LYS A 45 11.88 -19.71 -1.93
CA LYS A 45 10.52 -20.18 -1.65
C LYS A 45 9.49 -19.15 -2.08
N LYS A 46 8.47 -19.62 -2.77
CA LYS A 46 7.31 -18.76 -3.17
C LYS A 46 6.55 -18.32 -1.93
N LEU A 47 6.30 -17.03 -1.84
CA LEU A 47 5.52 -16.44 -0.76
C LEU A 47 4.02 -16.52 -1.06
N THR A 48 3.25 -17.01 -0.09
CA THR A 48 1.79 -17.04 -0.16
C THR A 48 1.19 -15.66 0.13
N TYR A 49 1.80 -14.92 1.04
CA TYR A 49 1.35 -13.61 1.47
C TYR A 49 2.49 -12.62 1.35
N THR A 50 2.33 -11.63 0.49
CA THR A 50 3.33 -10.59 0.23
C THR A 50 2.87 -9.21 0.71
N MET A 51 1.56 -8.97 0.68
CA MET A 51 0.96 -7.73 1.15
C MET A 51 -0.16 -8.03 2.14
N LEU A 52 -0.11 -7.39 3.30
CA LEU A 52 -1.02 -7.60 4.41
C LEU A 52 -1.68 -6.28 4.88
N PRO A 53 -2.18 -5.43 3.98
CA PRO A 53 -2.71 -4.12 4.36
C PRO A 53 -3.95 -4.21 5.27
N PHE A 54 -4.63 -5.35 5.25
CA PHE A 54 -5.83 -5.62 6.04
C PHE A 54 -5.63 -6.70 7.11
N GLY A 55 -4.37 -7.03 7.42
CA GLY A 55 -4.04 -8.10 8.35
C GLY A 55 -4.30 -9.51 7.82
N LEU A 56 -4.23 -10.48 8.69
CA LEU A 56 -4.36 -11.91 8.38
C LEU A 56 -5.06 -12.66 9.51
N GLY A 57 -5.54 -13.88 9.22
CA GLY A 57 -6.18 -14.76 10.21
C GLY A 57 -7.55 -14.29 10.66
N THR A 58 -7.91 -14.60 11.89
CA THR A 58 -9.23 -14.30 12.49
C THR A 58 -9.46 -12.80 12.67
N SER A 59 -8.39 -12.03 12.89
CA SER A 59 -8.42 -10.57 13.08
C SER A 59 -8.30 -9.78 11.78
N LYS A 60 -8.44 -10.44 10.62
CA LYS A 60 -8.43 -9.76 9.33
C LYS A 60 -9.57 -8.77 9.22
N CYS A 61 -9.28 -7.55 8.73
CA CYS A 61 -10.24 -6.46 8.63
C CYS A 61 -11.55 -6.90 7.91
N PRO A 62 -12.71 -6.81 8.57
CA PRO A 62 -14.00 -7.18 7.95
C PRO A 62 -14.39 -6.23 6.83
N GLY A 63 -14.03 -4.94 6.93
CA GLY A 63 -14.32 -3.89 5.95
C GLY A 63 -13.41 -3.88 4.71
N ARG A 64 -12.50 -4.81 4.55
CA ARG A 64 -11.50 -4.82 3.46
C ARG A 64 -12.08 -4.77 2.05
N TYR A 65 -13.22 -5.42 1.84
CA TYR A 65 -13.87 -5.43 0.52
C TYR A 65 -14.48 -4.08 0.20
N PHE A 66 -15.15 -3.48 1.18
CA PHE A 66 -15.71 -2.15 1.06
C PHE A 66 -14.62 -1.12 0.79
N ALA A 67 -13.58 -1.07 1.63
CA ALA A 67 -12.45 -0.15 1.48
C ALA A 67 -11.74 -0.31 0.12
N THR A 68 -11.56 -1.56 -0.34
CA THR A 68 -10.94 -1.80 -1.65
C THR A 68 -11.83 -1.31 -2.80
N ALA A 69 -13.13 -1.52 -2.72
CA ALA A 69 -14.09 -1.06 -3.74
C ALA A 69 -14.14 0.47 -3.76
N GLU A 70 -14.22 1.11 -2.60
CA GLU A 70 -14.25 2.57 -2.45
C GLU A 70 -12.99 3.22 -3.04
N MET A 71 -11.80 2.76 -2.65
CA MET A 71 -10.53 3.27 -3.17
C MET A 71 -10.42 3.11 -4.69
N LYS A 72 -10.79 1.96 -5.22
CA LYS A 72 -10.76 1.72 -6.68
C LYS A 72 -11.73 2.62 -7.41
N THR A 73 -12.96 2.76 -6.92
CA THR A 73 -13.98 3.61 -7.54
C THR A 73 -13.54 5.07 -7.53
N LEU A 74 -13.05 5.56 -6.39
CA LEU A 74 -12.53 6.92 -6.29
C LEU A 74 -11.39 7.18 -7.29
N LEU A 75 -10.41 6.27 -7.34
CA LEU A 75 -9.27 6.40 -8.25
C LEU A 75 -9.70 6.36 -9.72
N ILE A 76 -10.60 5.46 -10.09
CA ILE A 76 -11.15 5.39 -11.45
C ILE A 76 -11.87 6.68 -11.81
N MET A 77 -12.70 7.20 -10.92
CA MET A 77 -13.42 8.46 -11.15
C MET A 77 -12.45 9.64 -11.32
N LEU A 78 -11.45 9.77 -10.44
CA LEU A 78 -10.45 10.82 -10.53
C LEU A 78 -9.70 10.77 -11.87
N LEU A 79 -9.21 9.60 -12.26
CA LEU A 79 -8.44 9.43 -13.50
C LEU A 79 -9.29 9.47 -14.78
N THR A 80 -10.61 9.27 -14.68
CA THR A 80 -11.51 9.31 -15.84
C THR A 80 -12.04 10.70 -16.10
N TYR A 81 -12.34 11.46 -15.04
CA TYR A 81 -13.03 12.76 -15.19
C TYR A 81 -12.11 13.97 -15.02
N PHE A 82 -10.89 13.79 -14.52
CA PHE A 82 -9.98 14.89 -14.26
C PHE A 82 -8.61 14.62 -14.87
N ASP A 83 -8.04 15.66 -15.45
CA ASP A 83 -6.61 15.72 -15.78
C ASP A 83 -5.89 16.35 -14.59
N LEU A 84 -5.14 15.54 -13.86
CA LEU A 84 -4.52 15.91 -12.57
C LEU A 84 -3.04 16.22 -12.75
N GLU A 85 -2.63 17.40 -12.34
CA GLU A 85 -1.23 17.82 -12.31
C GLU A 85 -0.82 18.15 -10.87
N ILE A 86 0.16 17.43 -10.33
CA ILE A 86 0.74 17.71 -9.02
C ILE A 86 1.67 18.91 -9.17
N ILE A 87 1.39 19.99 -8.44
CA ILE A 87 2.17 21.23 -8.47
C ILE A 87 3.37 21.13 -7.54
N ASP A 88 3.16 20.56 -6.36
CA ASP A 88 4.19 20.44 -5.35
C ASP A 88 5.15 19.30 -5.71
N LYS A 89 6.43 19.62 -5.89
CA LYS A 89 7.48 18.65 -6.18
C LYS A 89 8.20 18.14 -4.93
N LYS A 90 7.72 18.53 -3.74
CA LYS A 90 8.30 18.07 -2.49
C LYS A 90 7.90 16.64 -2.17
N PRO A 91 8.84 15.81 -1.71
CA PRO A 91 8.46 14.50 -1.17
C PRO A 91 7.57 14.70 0.05
N ILE A 92 6.52 13.88 0.14
CA ILE A 92 5.61 13.89 1.29
C ILE A 92 6.23 13.00 2.36
N GLY A 93 6.46 13.56 3.53
CA GLY A 93 6.93 12.83 4.68
C GLY A 93 5.77 12.20 5.47
N VAL A 94 6.14 11.53 6.55
CA VAL A 94 5.20 10.89 7.47
C VAL A 94 5.11 11.70 8.75
N ASN A 95 3.90 12.03 9.18
CA ASN A 95 3.67 12.66 10.45
C ASN A 95 3.65 11.62 11.58
N TYR A 96 4.79 11.40 12.21
CA TYR A 96 4.93 10.42 13.28
C TYR A 96 4.15 10.76 14.55
N SER A 97 3.75 12.01 14.76
CA SER A 97 2.92 12.40 15.92
C SER A 97 1.45 11.92 15.80
N ARG A 98 1.04 11.54 14.61
CA ARG A 98 -0.32 11.08 14.29
C ARG A 98 -0.38 9.60 13.90
N LEU A 99 0.61 8.82 14.28
CA LEU A 99 0.58 7.36 14.13
C LEU A 99 -0.45 6.76 15.08
N LEU A 100 -1.66 6.57 14.60
CA LEU A 100 -2.71 5.89 15.33
C LEU A 100 -3.09 4.60 14.61
N PHE A 101 -3.11 3.49 15.33
CA PHE A 101 -3.51 2.16 14.79
C PHE A 101 -2.75 1.72 13.52
N GLY A 102 -1.50 2.15 13.36
CA GLY A 102 -0.67 1.78 12.21
C GLY A 102 -1.00 2.53 10.91
N ILE A 103 -1.82 3.57 10.97
CA ILE A 103 -2.10 4.44 9.83
C ILE A 103 -1.04 5.55 9.79
N GLN A 104 -0.34 5.65 8.68
CA GLN A 104 0.62 6.72 8.42
C GLN A 104 -0.11 7.90 7.80
N HIS A 105 -0.09 9.04 8.50
CA HIS A 105 -0.62 10.29 7.97
C HIS A 105 0.49 11.07 7.26
N PRO A 106 0.19 11.77 6.16
CA PRO A 106 1.15 12.70 5.55
C PRO A 106 1.47 13.84 6.51
N ASP A 107 2.66 14.39 6.41
CA ASP A 107 3.11 15.55 7.20
C ASP A 107 2.66 16.88 6.60
N SER A 108 2.26 16.89 5.35
CA SER A 108 1.85 18.07 4.60
C SER A 108 0.75 17.76 3.59
N ASP A 109 0.01 18.78 3.22
CA ASP A 109 -0.95 18.73 2.11
C ASP A 109 -0.20 18.84 0.77
N ILE A 110 -0.85 18.37 -0.29
CA ILE A 110 -0.35 18.45 -1.66
C ILE A 110 -1.23 19.41 -2.45
N SER A 111 -0.59 20.36 -3.13
CA SER A 111 -1.29 21.20 -4.10
C SER A 111 -1.31 20.52 -5.46
N PHE A 112 -2.48 20.46 -6.05
CA PHE A 112 -2.66 19.95 -7.40
C PHE A 112 -3.60 20.83 -8.20
N ARG A 113 -3.42 20.82 -9.52
CA ARG A 113 -4.33 21.45 -10.49
C ARG A 113 -5.14 20.36 -11.17
N TYR A 114 -6.38 20.68 -11.48
CA TYR A 114 -7.24 19.79 -12.28
C TYR A 114 -7.90 20.58 -13.42
N LYS A 115 -8.16 19.90 -14.51
CA LYS A 115 -8.96 20.35 -15.63
C LYS A 115 -10.07 19.36 -15.90
#